data_3a8e251e22a96870a82413ca03528493
#
_entry.id   3a8e251e22a96870a82413ca03528493
#
_cell.length_a   1.000
_cell.length_b   1.000
_cell.length_c   1.000
_cell.angle_alpha   90.00
_cell.angle_beta   90.00
_cell.angle_gamma   90.00
#
_symmetry.space_group_name_H-M   'P 1'
#
loop_
_entity.id
_entity.type
_entity.pdbx_description
1 polymer ?
#
loop_
_entity_poly.entity_id
_entity_poly.type
_entity_poly.pdbx_seq_one_letter_code
_entity_poly.pdbx_strand_id
1 'polypeptide(L)'
;MSETCDWDDLVRREGIYYKKSTDVPFTGKVTGKDPEYNRKTQGSFKDGKWDGPYVSYHYNGQLWEKYSYKDGKVDGPFVSYWDNGKLQSKGTLKDGKEVGPWDYNPKNGQSKPKPWWKIW
;
A
#
# COMPACT_ATOMS: atom_id res chain seq x y z
N MET A 1 22.02 -7.99 -1.04
CA MET A 1 20.95 -7.99 -2.04
C MET A 1 19.65 -8.39 -1.40
N SER A 2 18.59 -7.66 -1.72
CA SER A 2 17.28 -8.01 -1.22
C SER A 2 16.71 -9.19 -2.00
N GLU A 3 15.94 -9.99 -1.33
CA GLU A 3 15.31 -11.18 -1.86
C GLU A 3 13.87 -10.85 -2.27
N THR A 4 13.30 -11.59 -3.22
CA THR A 4 11.89 -11.48 -3.58
C THR A 4 11.18 -12.76 -3.18
N CYS A 5 10.10 -12.61 -2.43
CA CYS A 5 9.30 -13.73 -1.94
C CYS A 5 7.83 -13.58 -2.31
N ASP A 6 7.11 -14.68 -2.29
CA ASP A 6 5.65 -14.67 -2.34
C ASP A 6 5.11 -14.49 -0.92
N TRP A 7 3.90 -13.97 -0.80
CA TRP A 7 3.25 -13.82 0.50
C TRP A 7 3.18 -15.13 1.28
N ASP A 8 3.03 -16.25 0.57
CA ASP A 8 2.96 -17.57 1.21
C ASP A 8 4.28 -17.98 1.88
N ASP A 9 5.38 -17.32 1.56
CA ASP A 9 6.69 -17.60 2.13
C ASP A 9 6.94 -16.84 3.44
N LEU A 10 6.02 -15.96 3.82
CA LEU A 10 6.21 -15.10 4.99
C LEU A 10 5.25 -15.47 6.12
N VAL A 11 5.71 -15.22 7.35
CA VAL A 11 4.91 -15.35 8.55
C VAL A 11 5.13 -14.11 9.41
N ARG A 12 4.05 -13.66 10.05
CA ARG A 12 4.09 -12.49 10.93
C ARG A 12 4.03 -12.94 12.38
N ARG A 13 5.00 -12.48 13.17
CA ARG A 13 5.05 -12.76 14.62
C ARG A 13 5.30 -11.45 15.35
N GLU A 14 4.38 -11.07 16.24
CA GLU A 14 4.50 -9.85 17.04
C GLU A 14 4.75 -8.60 16.18
N GLY A 15 4.07 -8.53 15.03
CA GLY A 15 4.18 -7.38 14.14
C GLY A 15 5.39 -7.37 13.22
N ILE A 16 6.26 -8.38 13.33
CA ILE A 16 7.47 -8.48 12.51
C ILE A 16 7.30 -9.62 11.52
N TYR A 17 7.71 -9.40 10.28
CA TYR A 17 7.61 -10.41 9.22
C TYR A 17 8.91 -11.19 9.10
N TYR A 18 8.77 -12.50 8.96
CA TYR A 18 9.87 -13.44 8.80
C TYR A 18 9.60 -14.35 7.63
N LYS A 19 10.64 -14.83 7.00
CA LYS A 19 10.51 -15.95 6.10
C LYS A 19 10.14 -17.18 6.93
N LYS A 20 9.21 -18.00 6.44
CA LYS A 20 8.82 -19.23 7.15
C LYS A 20 10.07 -20.07 7.46
N SER A 21 10.07 -20.69 8.64
CA SER A 21 11.16 -21.55 9.12
C SER A 21 12.46 -20.81 9.41
N THR A 22 12.39 -19.49 9.60
CA THR A 22 13.57 -18.71 10.04
C THR A 22 13.19 -17.82 11.23
N ASP A 23 14.23 -17.40 11.96
CA ASP A 23 14.06 -16.42 13.03
C ASP A 23 14.74 -15.09 12.68
N VAL A 24 15.09 -14.92 11.41
CA VAL A 24 15.69 -13.68 10.93
C VAL A 24 14.62 -12.81 10.32
N PRO A 25 14.44 -11.55 10.78
CA PRO A 25 13.46 -10.65 10.18
C PRO A 25 13.72 -10.47 8.69
N PHE A 26 12.64 -10.46 7.92
CA PHE A 26 12.74 -10.43 6.47
C PHE A 26 13.11 -9.04 5.94
N THR A 27 14.09 -9.00 5.05
CA THR A 27 14.41 -7.82 4.24
C THR A 27 14.32 -8.22 2.78
N GLY A 28 13.50 -7.49 2.02
CA GLY A 28 13.31 -7.81 0.61
C GLY A 28 11.96 -7.37 0.11
N LYS A 29 11.56 -7.93 -1.02
CA LYS A 29 10.27 -7.62 -1.65
C LYS A 29 9.33 -8.80 -1.57
N VAL A 30 8.05 -8.51 -1.44
CA VAL A 30 6.99 -9.50 -1.49
C VAL A 30 6.08 -9.20 -2.68
N THR A 31 5.64 -10.25 -3.35
CA THR A 31 4.70 -10.13 -4.48
C THR A 31 3.68 -11.25 -4.38
N GLY A 32 2.57 -11.10 -5.10
CA GLY A 32 1.51 -12.09 -5.12
C GLY A 32 0.25 -11.56 -4.48
N LYS A 33 -0.68 -12.44 -4.16
CA LYS A 33 -1.94 -12.06 -3.50
C LYS A 33 -1.71 -11.98 -2.00
N ASP A 34 -2.00 -10.80 -1.41
CA ASP A 34 -1.90 -10.70 0.03
C ASP A 34 -3.00 -11.53 0.70
N PRO A 35 -2.71 -12.09 1.89
CA PRO A 35 -3.65 -12.99 2.55
C PRO A 35 -4.86 -12.29 3.17
N GLU A 36 -4.77 -10.99 3.40
CA GLU A 36 -5.85 -10.24 4.04
C GLU A 36 -6.92 -9.80 3.04
N TYR A 37 -6.49 -9.20 1.92
CA TYR A 37 -7.43 -8.65 0.94
C TYR A 37 -7.55 -9.49 -0.32
N ASN A 38 -6.71 -10.51 -0.46
CA ASN A 38 -6.70 -11.40 -1.62
C ASN A 38 -6.53 -10.65 -2.94
N ARG A 39 -5.72 -9.60 -2.92
CA ARG A 39 -5.40 -8.77 -4.09
C ARG A 39 -3.92 -8.87 -4.41
N LYS A 40 -3.58 -8.75 -5.69
CA LYS A 40 -2.19 -8.71 -6.08
C LYS A 40 -1.53 -7.46 -5.50
N THR A 41 -0.42 -7.64 -4.82
CA THR A 41 0.33 -6.57 -4.20
C THR A 41 1.82 -6.79 -4.39
N GLN A 42 2.57 -5.69 -4.33
CA GLN A 42 4.02 -5.71 -4.28
C GLN A 42 4.45 -4.77 -3.17
N GLY A 43 5.28 -5.25 -2.29
CA GLY A 43 5.72 -4.45 -1.16
C GLY A 43 7.19 -4.71 -0.84
N SER A 44 7.72 -3.91 0.06
CA SER A 44 9.11 -4.00 0.49
C SER A 44 9.19 -4.02 2.00
N PHE A 45 10.15 -4.78 2.51
CA PHE A 45 10.41 -4.91 3.94
C PHE A 45 11.86 -4.66 4.25
N LYS A 46 12.11 -4.11 5.43
CA LYS A 46 13.45 -3.99 5.99
C LYS A 46 13.39 -4.42 7.45
N ASP A 47 14.19 -5.41 7.79
CA ASP A 47 14.23 -5.96 9.16
C ASP A 47 12.84 -6.33 9.67
N GLY A 48 12.01 -6.91 8.79
CA GLY A 48 10.69 -7.43 9.12
C GLY A 48 9.59 -6.39 9.17
N LYS A 49 9.88 -5.13 8.87
CA LYS A 49 8.90 -4.05 8.87
C LYS A 49 8.69 -3.52 7.46
N TRP A 50 7.47 -3.07 7.18
CA TRP A 50 7.20 -2.40 5.92
C TRP A 50 8.13 -1.22 5.73
N ASP A 51 8.83 -1.16 4.60
CA ASP A 51 9.78 -0.09 4.30
C ASP A 51 9.98 -0.03 2.79
N GLY A 52 9.70 1.13 2.19
CA GLY A 52 9.85 1.33 0.77
C GLY A 52 8.54 1.25 0.00
N PRO A 53 8.64 1.14 -1.32
CA PRO A 53 7.46 1.21 -2.19
C PRO A 53 6.45 0.09 -1.95
N TYR A 54 5.17 0.44 -2.03
CA TYR A 54 4.06 -0.50 -1.96
C TYR A 54 3.09 -0.20 -3.10
N VAL A 55 2.65 -1.24 -3.78
CA VAL A 55 1.70 -1.14 -4.89
C VAL A 55 0.66 -2.24 -4.75
N SER A 56 -0.61 -1.90 -4.92
CA SER A 56 -1.68 -2.89 -4.96
C SER A 56 -2.53 -2.69 -6.22
N TYR A 57 -3.23 -3.75 -6.62
CA TYR A 57 -3.97 -3.78 -7.87
C TYR A 57 -5.43 -4.17 -7.64
N HIS A 58 -6.30 -3.62 -8.47
CA HIS A 58 -7.68 -4.06 -8.54
C HIS A 58 -7.75 -5.48 -9.13
N TYR A 59 -8.88 -6.16 -8.93
CA TYR A 59 -9.06 -7.51 -9.47
C TYR A 59 -8.95 -7.56 -11.00
N ASN A 60 -9.20 -6.44 -11.68
CA ASN A 60 -9.07 -6.36 -13.13
C ASN A 60 -7.63 -6.09 -13.60
N GLY A 61 -6.67 -6.05 -12.67
CA GLY A 61 -5.26 -5.85 -13.00
C GLY A 61 -4.80 -4.41 -13.07
N GLN A 62 -5.70 -3.45 -12.96
CA GLN A 62 -5.32 -2.03 -12.97
C GLN A 62 -4.79 -1.61 -11.61
N LEU A 63 -3.89 -0.63 -11.60
CA LEU A 63 -3.32 -0.10 -10.37
C LEU A 63 -4.43 0.45 -9.47
N TRP A 64 -4.40 0.07 -8.21
CA TRP A 64 -5.33 0.58 -7.21
C TRP A 64 -4.67 1.63 -6.33
N GLU A 65 -3.59 1.26 -5.64
CA GLU A 65 -2.90 2.17 -4.71
C GLU A 65 -1.40 2.09 -4.89
N LYS A 66 -0.74 3.24 -4.72
CA LYS A 66 0.70 3.31 -4.75
C LYS A 66 1.16 4.32 -3.69
N TYR A 67 2.04 3.87 -2.81
CA TYR A 67 2.61 4.72 -1.76
C TYR A 67 3.86 4.05 -1.22
N SER A 68 4.47 4.67 -0.21
CA SER A 68 5.68 4.15 0.41
C SER A 68 5.54 4.08 1.91
N TYR A 69 6.26 3.13 2.49
CA TYR A 69 6.39 3.00 3.94
C TYR A 69 7.77 3.45 4.39
N LYS A 70 7.82 3.96 5.60
CA LYS A 70 9.07 4.28 6.29
C LYS A 70 8.94 3.78 7.72
N ASP A 71 9.78 2.81 8.11
CA ASP A 71 9.77 2.23 9.45
C ASP A 71 8.38 1.77 9.88
N GLY A 72 7.65 1.11 8.97
CA GLY A 72 6.34 0.54 9.25
C GLY A 72 5.17 1.50 9.11
N LYS A 73 5.40 2.77 8.80
CA LYS A 73 4.34 3.77 8.62
C LYS A 73 4.32 4.31 7.21
N VAL A 74 3.12 4.58 6.69
CA VAL A 74 2.98 5.19 5.37
C VAL A 74 3.51 6.61 5.42
N ASP A 75 4.40 6.95 4.50
CA ASP A 75 5.06 8.25 4.48
C ASP A 75 5.36 8.66 3.04
N GLY A 76 4.98 9.87 2.66
CA GLY A 76 5.26 10.40 1.34
C GLY A 76 4.05 10.43 0.42
N PRO A 77 4.29 10.57 -0.88
CA PRO A 77 3.19 10.64 -1.84
C PRO A 77 2.29 9.41 -1.84
N PHE A 78 1.00 9.65 -1.97
CA PHE A 78 -0.03 8.61 -2.07
C PHE A 78 -0.88 8.87 -3.30
N VAL A 79 -1.21 7.83 -4.04
CA VAL A 79 -2.13 7.92 -5.15
C VAL A 79 -2.99 6.65 -5.19
N SER A 80 -4.27 6.82 -5.50
CA SER A 80 -5.15 5.68 -5.69
C SER A 80 -6.02 5.91 -6.93
N TYR A 81 -6.43 4.81 -7.55
CA TYR A 81 -7.22 4.83 -8.77
C TYR A 81 -8.45 3.95 -8.61
N TRP A 82 -9.53 4.36 -9.27
CA TRP A 82 -10.71 3.54 -9.40
C TRP A 82 -10.41 2.34 -10.33
N ASP A 83 -11.27 1.33 -10.28
CA ASP A 83 -11.10 0.15 -11.13
C ASP A 83 -11.25 0.45 -12.63
N ASN A 84 -11.72 1.63 -13.00
CA ASN A 84 -11.77 2.08 -14.39
C ASN A 84 -10.51 2.86 -14.80
N GLY A 85 -9.50 2.93 -13.93
CA GLY A 85 -8.24 3.62 -14.22
C GLY A 85 -8.23 5.11 -13.94
N LYS A 86 -9.36 5.69 -13.55
CA LYS A 86 -9.42 7.12 -13.23
C LYS A 86 -8.91 7.40 -11.83
N LEU A 87 -8.30 8.57 -11.65
CA LEU A 87 -7.76 8.97 -10.36
C LEU A 87 -8.86 9.00 -9.30
N GLN A 88 -8.64 8.32 -8.20
CA GLN A 88 -9.55 8.30 -7.05
C GLN A 88 -9.12 9.33 -6.02
N SER A 89 -7.88 9.27 -5.57
CA SER A 89 -7.35 10.23 -4.60
C SER A 89 -5.86 10.39 -4.78
N LYS A 90 -5.35 11.54 -4.37
CA LYS A 90 -3.92 11.86 -4.45
C LYS A 90 -3.58 12.87 -3.37
N GLY A 91 -2.46 12.64 -2.69
CA GLY A 91 -2.02 13.55 -1.64
C GLY A 91 -0.72 13.08 -1.04
N THR A 92 -0.43 13.57 0.16
CA THR A 92 0.78 13.24 0.89
C THR A 92 0.42 12.76 2.29
N LEU A 93 1.12 11.71 2.72
CA LEU A 93 0.99 11.17 4.08
C LEU A 93 2.29 11.39 4.81
N LYS A 94 2.19 11.61 6.11
CA LYS A 94 3.35 11.66 7.00
C LYS A 94 3.00 10.89 8.27
N ASP A 95 3.80 9.87 8.58
CA ASP A 95 3.57 8.99 9.71
C ASP A 95 2.14 8.44 9.74
N GLY A 96 1.61 8.10 8.54
CA GLY A 96 0.27 7.53 8.40
C GLY A 96 -0.86 8.54 8.40
N LYS A 97 -0.57 9.84 8.47
CA LYS A 97 -1.59 10.90 8.53
C LYS A 97 -1.57 11.75 7.27
N GLU A 98 -2.76 12.15 6.80
CA GLU A 98 -2.87 13.07 5.68
C GLU A 98 -2.32 14.45 6.07
N VAL A 99 -1.48 15.01 5.19
CA VAL A 99 -0.94 16.35 5.38
C VAL A 99 -1.10 17.13 4.07
N GLY A 100 -1.36 18.44 4.20
CA GLY A 100 -1.54 19.29 3.04
C GLY A 100 -2.81 19.00 2.25
N PRO A 101 -2.93 19.55 1.04
CA PRO A 101 -4.13 19.36 0.23
C PRO A 101 -4.19 17.95 -0.36
N TRP A 102 -5.42 17.44 -0.49
CA TRP A 102 -5.70 16.16 -1.11
C TRP A 102 -6.74 16.34 -2.20
N ASP A 103 -6.61 15.57 -3.26
CA ASP A 103 -7.58 15.50 -4.35
C ASP A 103 -8.41 14.23 -4.23
N TYR A 104 -9.73 14.38 -4.38
CA TYR A 104 -10.66 13.27 -4.38
C TYR A 104 -11.54 13.40 -5.62
N ASN A 105 -11.74 12.31 -6.34
CA ASN A 105 -12.51 12.31 -7.58
C ASN A 105 -13.55 11.21 -7.58
N PRO A 106 -14.78 11.49 -8.05
CA PRO A 106 -15.81 10.46 -8.14
C PRO A 106 -15.50 9.48 -9.26
N LYS A 107 -15.92 8.23 -9.08
CA LYS A 107 -15.67 7.16 -10.05
C LYS A 107 -16.27 7.45 -11.42
N ASN A 108 -17.41 8.12 -11.46
CA ASN A 108 -18.15 8.39 -12.71
C ASN A 108 -17.64 9.62 -13.46
N GLY A 109 -16.58 10.27 -12.98
CA GLY A 109 -16.01 11.43 -13.66
C GLY A 109 -16.76 12.72 -13.48
N GLN A 110 -17.73 12.79 -12.58
CA GLN A 110 -18.44 14.05 -12.28
C GLN A 110 -17.54 14.99 -11.48
N SER A 111 -18.00 16.23 -11.29
CA SER A 111 -17.24 17.22 -10.55
C SER A 111 -16.89 16.70 -9.15
N LYS A 112 -15.71 17.11 -8.66
CA LYS A 112 -15.18 16.64 -7.36
C LYS A 112 -16.16 16.90 -6.23
N PRO A 113 -16.61 15.85 -5.50
CA PRO A 113 -17.34 16.08 -4.27
C PRO A 113 -16.36 16.48 -3.19
N LYS A 114 -16.82 17.24 -2.20
CA LYS A 114 -16.04 17.44 -0.99
C LYS A 114 -15.98 16.10 -0.24
N PRO A 115 -14.86 15.77 0.39
CA PRO A 115 -14.83 14.61 1.28
C PRO A 115 -15.94 14.75 2.33
N TRP A 116 -16.58 13.63 2.67
CA TRP A 116 -17.73 13.65 3.58
C TRP A 116 -17.42 14.35 4.91
N TRP A 117 -16.17 14.28 5.37
CA TRP A 117 -15.77 14.91 6.62
C TRP A 117 -15.57 16.43 6.51
N LYS A 118 -15.65 16.98 5.30
CA LYS A 118 -15.55 18.44 5.06
C LYS A 118 -16.90 19.10 4.80
N ILE A 119 -17.99 18.37 4.80
CA ILE A 119 -19.29 18.94 4.48
C ILE A 119 -20.08 19.35 5.72
N TRP A 120 -19.50 19.23 6.88
CA TRP A 120 -20.06 19.79 8.11
C TRP A 120 -19.30 21.02 8.55
#